data_b25e9d6e5d8532a8a4942a7f16198516
#
_entry.id   b25e9d6e5d8532a8a4942a7f16198516
#
_cell.length_a   1.000
_cell.length_b   1.000
_cell.length_c   1.000
_cell.angle_alpha   90.00
_cell.angle_beta   90.00
_cell.angle_gamma   90.00
#
_symmetry.space_group_name_H-M   'P 1'
#
loop_
_entity.id
_entity.type
_entity.pdbx_description
1 polymer ?
#
loop_
_entity_poly.entity_id
_entity_poly.type
_entity_poly.pdbx_seq_one_letter_code
_entity_poly.pdbx_strand_id
1 'polypeptide(L)'
;GGIYTLLSPKTAELALEAMKKAGQYGVGRSFDLNYRSKVEPSKDRARQINRSIVPHVDFLVGNQDDFSDALGYETRKVAKDASFDEWLAAYTEMLRTVSRDFPNLKFIGTQLRGALSADRINWGGVLYEAEQDQVHQAVVREGVEIADRTGGGDSFASGVIAAFLKGKSPADAVQWGAAHGIL
;
A
#
# COMPACT_ATOMS: atom_id res chain seq x y z
N GLY A 1 -11.44 1.81 1.83
CA GLY A 1 -10.50 1.02 1.06
C GLY A 1 -11.13 0.39 -0.18
N GLY A 2 -10.31 -0.22 -1.01
CA GLY A 2 -10.66 -0.74 -2.32
C GLY A 2 -11.84 -1.72 -2.34
N ILE A 3 -11.92 -2.62 -1.37
CA ILE A 3 -13.08 -3.55 -1.29
C ILE A 3 -14.39 -2.76 -1.30
N TYR A 4 -14.51 -1.74 -0.44
CA TYR A 4 -15.74 -0.96 -0.35
C TYR A 4 -16.08 -0.23 -1.65
N THR A 5 -15.09 0.36 -2.30
CA THR A 5 -15.29 1.13 -3.54
C THR A 5 -15.69 0.26 -4.72
N LEU A 6 -15.36 -1.02 -4.67
CA LEU A 6 -15.64 -1.98 -5.74
C LEU A 6 -16.97 -2.75 -5.56
N LEU A 7 -17.67 -2.58 -4.43
CA LEU A 7 -18.96 -3.25 -4.19
C LEU A 7 -20.06 -2.79 -5.14
N SER A 8 -20.08 -1.51 -5.49
CA SER A 8 -21.09 -0.94 -6.40
C SER A 8 -20.65 0.44 -6.93
N PRO A 9 -21.27 0.95 -8.01
CA PRO A 9 -21.05 2.33 -8.45
C PRO A 9 -21.32 3.37 -7.35
N LYS A 10 -22.36 3.13 -6.54
CA LYS A 10 -22.74 4.03 -5.45
C LYS A 10 -21.69 4.12 -4.34
N THR A 11 -21.07 3.00 -3.97
CA THR A 11 -19.98 3.00 -2.97
C THR A 11 -18.73 3.66 -3.50
N ALA A 12 -18.44 3.57 -4.79
CA ALA A 12 -17.36 4.31 -5.43
C ALA A 12 -17.59 5.82 -5.38
N GLU A 13 -18.79 6.27 -5.74
CA GLU A 13 -19.19 7.70 -5.66
C GLU A 13 -19.07 8.24 -4.24
N LEU A 14 -19.60 7.52 -3.26
CA LEU A 14 -19.53 7.92 -1.85
C LEU A 14 -18.09 8.02 -1.34
N ALA A 15 -17.24 7.07 -1.70
CA ALA A 15 -15.83 7.11 -1.31
C ALA A 15 -15.11 8.31 -1.94
N LEU A 16 -15.35 8.56 -3.24
CA LEU A 16 -14.79 9.72 -3.94
C LEU A 16 -15.26 11.05 -3.32
N GLU A 17 -16.54 11.18 -3.01
CA GLU A 17 -17.09 12.36 -2.35
C GLU A 17 -16.47 12.56 -0.96
N ALA A 18 -16.36 11.49 -0.17
CA ALA A 18 -15.73 11.55 1.15
C ALA A 18 -14.27 12.02 1.09
N MET A 19 -13.48 11.50 0.14
CA MET A 19 -12.08 11.91 -0.06
C MET A 19 -11.98 13.39 -0.46
N LYS A 20 -12.84 13.85 -1.38
CA LYS A 20 -12.89 15.27 -1.77
C LYS A 20 -13.26 16.18 -0.60
N LYS A 21 -14.30 15.81 0.16
CA LYS A 21 -14.74 16.57 1.34
C LYS A 21 -13.66 16.62 2.40
N ALA A 22 -13.06 15.49 2.76
CA ALA A 22 -11.96 15.44 3.71
C ALA A 22 -10.82 16.41 3.34
N GLY A 23 -10.45 16.43 2.04
CA GLY A 23 -9.44 17.36 1.54
C GLY A 23 -9.81 18.84 1.70
N GLN A 24 -11.10 19.21 1.51
CA GLN A 24 -11.58 20.58 1.71
C GLN A 24 -11.43 21.06 3.17
N TYR A 25 -11.47 20.14 4.12
CA TYR A 25 -11.32 20.42 5.56
C TYR A 25 -9.89 20.17 6.07
N GLY A 26 -8.91 19.93 5.20
CA GLY A 26 -7.52 19.69 5.60
C GLY A 26 -7.30 18.37 6.35
N VAL A 27 -8.23 17.41 6.23
CA VAL A 27 -8.11 16.09 6.87
C VAL A 27 -7.20 15.19 6.04
N GLY A 28 -6.24 14.52 6.69
CA GLY A 28 -5.38 13.53 6.05
C GLY A 28 -6.20 12.34 5.52
N ARG A 29 -5.87 11.89 4.31
CA ARG A 29 -6.65 10.88 3.57
C ARG A 29 -5.77 9.67 3.26
N SER A 30 -6.12 8.53 3.82
CA SER A 30 -5.49 7.26 3.47
C SER A 30 -6.42 6.37 2.66
N PHE A 31 -5.86 5.61 1.73
CA PHE A 31 -6.61 4.67 0.91
C PHE A 31 -5.78 3.40 0.72
N ASP A 32 -6.37 2.25 1.05
CA ASP A 32 -5.81 0.94 0.78
C ASP A 32 -6.47 0.37 -0.47
N LEU A 33 -5.68 0.01 -1.48
CA LEU A 33 -6.15 -0.57 -2.74
C LEU A 33 -6.88 -1.88 -2.53
N ASN A 34 -6.37 -2.74 -1.67
CA ASN A 34 -6.99 -3.97 -1.16
C ASN A 34 -7.92 -4.66 -2.17
N TYR A 35 -7.40 -4.96 -3.35
CA TYR A 35 -8.16 -5.54 -4.45
C TYR A 35 -8.58 -6.98 -4.17
N ARG A 36 -9.80 -7.31 -4.52
CA ARG A 36 -10.34 -8.67 -4.42
C ARG A 36 -11.11 -9.02 -5.68
N SER A 37 -10.55 -9.88 -6.51
CA SER A 37 -11.16 -10.35 -7.77
C SER A 37 -12.52 -11.02 -7.58
N LYS A 38 -12.81 -11.56 -6.40
CA LYS A 38 -14.12 -12.11 -6.04
C LYS A 38 -15.20 -11.04 -5.87
N VAL A 39 -14.81 -9.80 -5.56
CA VAL A 39 -15.72 -8.65 -5.41
C VAL A 39 -15.89 -7.94 -6.75
N GLU A 40 -14.80 -7.69 -7.45
CA GLU A 40 -14.78 -7.09 -8.78
C GLU A 40 -13.84 -7.88 -9.69
N PRO A 41 -14.38 -8.73 -10.58
CA PRO A 41 -13.56 -9.54 -11.49
C PRO A 41 -12.83 -8.73 -12.57
N SER A 42 -13.39 -7.56 -12.92
CA SER A 42 -12.79 -6.70 -13.97
C SER A 42 -11.70 -5.82 -13.40
N LYS A 43 -10.44 -6.14 -13.74
CA LYS A 43 -9.29 -5.30 -13.42
C LYS A 43 -9.42 -3.89 -14.03
N ASP A 44 -9.95 -3.78 -15.24
CA ASP A 44 -10.11 -2.48 -15.90
C ASP A 44 -11.10 -1.59 -15.17
N ARG A 45 -12.19 -2.16 -14.68
CA ARG A 45 -13.15 -1.43 -13.85
C ARG A 45 -12.53 -1.04 -12.50
N ALA A 46 -11.80 -1.94 -11.86
CA ALA A 46 -11.08 -1.64 -10.63
C ALA A 46 -10.07 -0.49 -10.83
N ARG A 47 -9.29 -0.53 -11.91
CA ARG A 47 -8.35 0.53 -12.30
C ARG A 47 -9.06 1.87 -12.52
N GLN A 48 -10.17 1.86 -13.27
CA GLN A 48 -10.94 3.08 -13.53
C GLN A 48 -11.42 3.72 -12.22
N ILE A 49 -12.00 2.95 -11.32
CA ILE A 49 -12.52 3.43 -10.03
C ILE A 49 -11.36 3.96 -9.16
N ASN A 50 -10.30 3.17 -8.96
CA ASN A 50 -9.19 3.58 -8.10
C ASN A 50 -8.45 4.80 -8.65
N ARG A 51 -8.24 4.90 -9.98
CA ARG A 51 -7.65 6.08 -10.62
C ARG A 51 -8.49 7.35 -10.48
N SER A 52 -9.78 7.24 -10.22
CA SER A 52 -10.63 8.40 -9.89
C SER A 52 -10.50 8.84 -8.43
N ILE A 53 -10.12 7.95 -7.52
CA ILE A 53 -10.02 8.20 -6.07
C ILE A 53 -8.61 8.65 -5.67
N VAL A 54 -7.56 7.99 -6.19
CA VAL A 54 -6.16 8.21 -5.82
C VAL A 54 -5.72 9.69 -5.94
N PRO A 55 -6.18 10.51 -6.92
CA PRO A 55 -5.90 11.94 -6.95
C PRO A 55 -6.35 12.75 -5.72
N HIS A 56 -7.13 12.15 -4.84
CA HIS A 56 -7.63 12.76 -3.61
C HIS A 56 -7.06 12.09 -2.33
N VAL A 57 -5.97 11.32 -2.46
CA VAL A 57 -5.36 10.55 -1.36
C VAL A 57 -4.02 11.16 -0.99
N ASP A 58 -3.69 11.19 0.30
CA ASP A 58 -2.36 11.61 0.80
C ASP A 58 -1.46 10.40 1.07
N PHE A 59 -2.02 9.30 1.57
CA PHE A 59 -1.30 8.05 1.86
C PHE A 59 -1.98 6.86 1.17
N LEU A 60 -1.30 6.30 0.18
CA LEU A 60 -1.76 5.12 -0.57
C LEU A 60 -1.10 3.85 -0.02
N VAL A 61 -1.89 2.81 0.20
CA VAL A 61 -1.40 1.50 0.65
C VAL A 61 -1.84 0.43 -0.34
N GLY A 62 -0.99 -0.56 -0.55
CA GLY A 62 -1.29 -1.73 -1.37
C GLY A 62 -0.11 -2.68 -1.42
N ASN A 63 -0.36 -3.93 -1.74
CA ASN A 63 0.68 -4.89 -2.10
C ASN A 63 0.98 -4.82 -3.61
N GLN A 64 1.95 -5.60 -4.07
CA GLN A 64 2.37 -5.62 -5.48
C GLN A 64 1.22 -5.94 -6.44
N ASP A 65 0.40 -6.92 -6.10
CA ASP A 65 -0.73 -7.34 -6.94
C ASP A 65 -1.82 -6.25 -6.97
N ASP A 66 -2.02 -5.54 -5.87
CA ASP A 66 -2.95 -4.40 -5.80
C ASP A 66 -2.53 -3.28 -6.75
N PHE A 67 -1.24 -2.92 -6.78
CA PHE A 67 -0.73 -1.90 -7.72
C PHE A 67 -0.88 -2.33 -9.17
N SER A 68 -0.60 -3.59 -9.48
CA SER A 68 -0.76 -4.15 -10.83
C SER A 68 -2.23 -4.25 -11.22
N ASP A 69 -3.03 -4.94 -10.43
CA ASP A 69 -4.38 -5.32 -10.78
C ASP A 69 -5.39 -4.18 -10.67
N ALA A 70 -5.29 -3.41 -9.58
CA ALA A 70 -6.27 -2.38 -9.26
C ALA A 70 -5.86 -0.95 -9.64
N LEU A 71 -4.59 -0.73 -10.02
CA LEU A 71 -4.12 0.60 -10.43
C LEU A 71 -3.37 0.59 -11.78
N GLY A 72 -2.88 -0.57 -12.20
CA GLY A 72 -2.24 -0.78 -13.50
C GLY A 72 -0.75 -0.45 -13.54
N TYR A 73 -0.05 -0.58 -12.40
CA TYR A 73 1.40 -0.39 -12.30
C TYR A 73 2.08 -1.70 -11.97
N GLU A 74 2.82 -2.22 -12.92
CA GLU A 74 3.55 -3.46 -12.74
C GLU A 74 4.96 -3.20 -12.19
N THR A 75 5.37 -4.00 -11.21
CA THR A 75 6.76 -4.06 -10.79
C THR A 75 7.58 -4.75 -11.87
N ARG A 76 8.74 -4.21 -12.19
CA ARG A 76 9.70 -4.87 -13.09
C ARG A 76 9.96 -6.30 -12.59
N LYS A 77 9.88 -7.27 -13.48
CA LYS A 77 10.18 -8.66 -13.15
C LYS A 77 11.64 -8.79 -12.69
N VAL A 78 11.83 -9.41 -11.55
CA VAL A 78 13.12 -9.83 -11.01
C VAL A 78 13.23 -11.35 -11.04
N ALA A 79 14.45 -11.88 -11.04
CA ALA A 79 14.66 -13.31 -11.00
C ALA A 79 14.08 -13.92 -9.71
N LYS A 80 13.73 -15.21 -9.71
CA LYS A 80 13.17 -15.87 -8.52
C LYS A 80 14.14 -15.93 -7.35
N ASP A 81 15.42 -15.94 -7.67
CA ASP A 81 16.56 -15.95 -6.75
C ASP A 81 17.18 -14.56 -6.58
N ALA A 82 16.50 -13.50 -7.03
CA ALA A 82 16.95 -12.13 -6.86
C ALA A 82 17.16 -11.80 -5.38
N SER A 83 18.18 -11.03 -5.11
CA SER A 83 18.43 -10.49 -3.77
C SER A 83 17.26 -9.58 -3.34
N PHE A 84 17.12 -9.41 -2.03
CA PHE A 84 16.16 -8.46 -1.48
C PHE A 84 16.36 -7.04 -2.03
N ASP A 85 17.61 -6.61 -2.21
CA ASP A 85 17.95 -5.27 -2.73
C ASP A 85 17.51 -5.09 -4.19
N GLU A 86 17.69 -6.11 -5.04
CA GLU A 86 17.20 -6.07 -6.42
C GLU A 86 15.68 -5.99 -6.49
N TRP A 87 15.02 -6.73 -5.60
CA TRP A 87 13.56 -6.70 -5.49
C TRP A 87 13.07 -5.34 -4.98
N LEU A 88 13.72 -4.79 -3.95
CA LEU A 88 13.42 -3.46 -3.41
C LEU A 88 13.64 -2.36 -4.47
N ALA A 89 14.70 -2.45 -5.26
CA ALA A 89 14.97 -1.52 -6.36
C ALA A 89 13.85 -1.53 -7.40
N ALA A 90 13.39 -2.72 -7.81
CA ALA A 90 12.28 -2.86 -8.76
C ALA A 90 10.97 -2.29 -8.21
N TYR A 91 10.73 -2.49 -6.91
CA TYR A 91 9.56 -1.93 -6.22
C TYR A 91 9.62 -0.41 -6.14
N THR A 92 10.77 0.14 -5.78
CA THR A 92 11.02 1.59 -5.72
C THR A 92 10.76 2.27 -7.06
N GLU A 93 11.20 1.65 -8.16
CA GLU A 93 10.95 2.16 -9.51
C GLU A 93 9.44 2.26 -9.81
N MET A 94 8.67 1.26 -9.43
CA MET A 94 7.21 1.27 -9.56
C MET A 94 6.59 2.37 -8.69
N LEU A 95 6.99 2.50 -7.41
CA LEU A 95 6.48 3.52 -6.49
C LEU A 95 6.76 4.95 -6.99
N ARG A 96 7.94 5.19 -7.55
CA ARG A 96 8.29 6.46 -8.21
C ARG A 96 7.39 6.76 -9.40
N THR A 97 7.04 5.75 -10.18
CA THR A 97 6.13 5.91 -11.32
C THR A 97 4.73 6.27 -10.85
N VAL A 98 4.21 5.59 -9.82
CA VAL A 98 2.92 5.92 -9.20
C VAL A 98 2.93 7.35 -8.65
N SER A 99 3.99 7.76 -7.95
CA SER A 99 4.11 9.10 -7.38
C SER A 99 4.15 10.19 -8.45
N ARG A 100 4.80 9.95 -9.59
CA ARG A 100 4.81 10.91 -10.72
C ARG A 100 3.43 11.09 -11.34
N ASP A 101 2.68 10.00 -11.48
CA ASP A 101 1.34 10.04 -12.08
C ASP A 101 0.30 10.62 -11.10
N PHE A 102 0.56 10.52 -9.79
CA PHE A 102 -0.29 11.04 -8.71
C PHE A 102 0.49 11.97 -7.77
N PRO A 103 0.79 13.20 -8.19
CA PRO A 103 1.66 14.13 -7.43
C PRO A 103 1.04 14.64 -6.12
N ASN A 104 -0.22 14.32 -5.85
CA ASN A 104 -0.88 14.59 -4.58
C ASN A 104 -0.47 13.62 -3.47
N LEU A 105 0.07 12.45 -3.81
CA LEU A 105 0.49 11.46 -2.84
C LEU A 105 1.72 11.97 -2.07
N LYS A 106 1.62 11.94 -0.74
CA LYS A 106 2.74 12.23 0.16
C LYS A 106 3.52 10.97 0.49
N PHE A 107 2.78 9.88 0.71
CA PHE A 107 3.36 8.59 1.06
C PHE A 107 2.69 7.45 0.29
N ILE A 108 3.49 6.43 -0.03
CA ILE A 108 3.01 5.18 -0.59
C ILE A 108 3.60 4.03 0.24
N GLY A 109 2.74 3.23 0.87
CA GLY A 109 3.15 2.13 1.75
C GLY A 109 2.88 0.77 1.14
N THR A 110 3.80 -0.15 1.33
CA THR A 110 3.64 -1.54 0.91
C THR A 110 4.28 -2.49 1.92
N GLN A 111 3.62 -3.63 2.10
CA GLN A 111 4.17 -4.74 2.87
C GLN A 111 5.07 -5.58 1.99
N LEU A 112 6.16 -6.04 2.56
CA LEU A 112 7.09 -6.96 1.93
C LEU A 112 6.87 -8.35 2.51
N ARG A 113 6.48 -9.31 1.67
CA ARG A 113 6.25 -10.70 2.07
C ARG A 113 7.04 -11.63 1.16
N GLY A 114 7.99 -12.36 1.73
CA GLY A 114 8.67 -13.46 1.06
C GLY A 114 8.17 -14.78 1.65
N ALA A 115 7.45 -15.60 0.89
CA ALA A 115 7.01 -16.92 1.36
C ALA A 115 8.21 -17.88 1.43
N LEU A 116 8.46 -18.44 2.61
CA LEU A 116 9.46 -19.48 2.82
C LEU A 116 8.79 -20.87 2.83
N SER A 117 7.63 -20.99 3.47
CA SER A 117 6.81 -22.20 3.53
C SER A 117 5.33 -21.84 3.66
N ALA A 118 4.47 -22.83 3.91
CA ALA A 118 3.04 -22.58 4.13
C ALA A 118 2.76 -21.77 5.40
N ASP A 119 3.61 -21.88 6.39
CA ASP A 119 3.48 -21.33 7.75
C ASP A 119 4.58 -20.34 8.13
N ARG A 120 5.55 -20.05 7.23
CA ARG A 120 6.65 -19.12 7.48
C ARG A 120 6.86 -18.12 6.34
N ILE A 121 7.08 -16.88 6.72
CA ILE A 121 7.37 -15.79 5.77
C ILE A 121 8.55 -14.94 6.24
N ASN A 122 9.18 -14.27 5.28
CA ASN A 122 9.93 -13.06 5.55
C ASN A 122 8.97 -11.88 5.53
N TRP A 123 9.06 -11.01 6.52
CA TRP A 123 8.16 -9.89 6.72
C TRP A 123 8.91 -8.58 6.86
N GLY A 124 8.43 -7.57 6.17
CA GLY A 124 8.95 -6.21 6.25
C GLY A 124 7.95 -5.20 5.72
N GLY A 125 8.40 -3.98 5.51
CA GLY A 125 7.58 -2.93 4.94
C GLY A 125 8.43 -1.86 4.29
N VAL A 126 7.85 -1.17 3.34
CA VAL A 126 8.42 -0.03 2.65
C VAL A 126 7.43 1.13 2.71
N LEU A 127 7.94 2.31 2.97
CA LEU A 127 7.22 3.57 2.89
C LEU A 127 8.02 4.52 1.98
N TYR A 128 7.46 4.83 0.84
CA TYR A 128 8.00 5.83 -0.07
C TYR A 128 7.46 7.20 0.30
N GLU A 129 8.36 8.15 0.50
CA GLU A 129 8.10 9.56 0.76
C GLU A 129 8.30 10.35 -0.53
N ALA A 130 7.20 10.87 -1.10
CA ALA A 130 7.21 11.46 -2.43
C ALA A 130 7.97 12.78 -2.50
N GLU A 131 7.85 13.63 -1.47
CA GLU A 131 8.49 14.94 -1.41
C GLU A 131 10.02 14.86 -1.42
N GLN A 132 10.58 13.84 -0.75
CA GLN A 132 12.03 13.63 -0.63
C GLN A 132 12.57 12.64 -1.69
N ASP A 133 11.71 12.02 -2.50
CA ASP A 133 12.06 10.86 -3.34
C ASP A 133 12.82 9.79 -2.56
N GLN A 134 12.38 9.52 -1.33
CA GLN A 134 13.08 8.65 -0.39
C GLN A 134 12.26 7.40 -0.05
N VAL A 135 12.95 6.26 0.00
CA VAL A 135 12.40 5.00 0.49
C VAL A 135 12.87 4.77 1.92
N HIS A 136 11.90 4.59 2.81
CA HIS A 136 12.13 4.14 4.19
C HIS A 136 11.74 2.66 4.27
N GLN A 137 12.63 1.86 4.84
CA GLN A 137 12.45 0.41 4.93
C GLN A 137 12.40 -0.02 6.40
N ALA A 138 11.44 -0.88 6.72
CA ALA A 138 11.43 -1.57 8.00
C ALA A 138 12.46 -2.69 8.03
N VAL A 139 12.96 -2.99 9.23
CA VAL A 139 13.79 -4.18 9.46
C VAL A 139 13.05 -5.41 8.98
N VAL A 140 13.67 -6.15 8.06
CA VAL A 140 13.12 -7.42 7.57
C VAL A 140 13.28 -8.48 8.65
N ARG A 141 12.20 -9.14 9.01
CA ARG A 141 12.18 -10.28 9.92
C ARG A 141 12.05 -11.55 9.11
N GLU A 142 13.03 -12.42 9.25
CA GLU A 142 13.06 -13.68 8.51
C GLU A 142 12.40 -14.81 9.29
N GLY A 143 11.76 -15.74 8.57
CA GLY A 143 11.23 -16.98 9.11
C GLY A 143 10.11 -16.81 10.14
N VAL A 144 9.35 -15.69 10.05
CA VAL A 144 8.22 -15.44 10.96
C VAL A 144 7.17 -16.51 10.77
N GLU A 145 6.76 -17.13 11.86
CA GLU A 145 5.68 -18.11 11.90
C GLU A 145 4.33 -17.39 11.83
N ILE A 146 3.45 -17.85 10.95
CA ILE A 146 2.14 -17.23 10.71
C ILE A 146 1.07 -18.06 11.41
N ALA A 147 0.38 -17.44 12.37
CA ALA A 147 -0.83 -18.01 12.96
C ALA A 147 -2.07 -17.69 12.13
N ASP A 148 -2.19 -16.46 11.62
CA ASP A 148 -3.25 -16.01 10.70
C ASP A 148 -2.65 -15.02 9.68
N ARG A 149 -3.16 -15.07 8.45
CA ARG A 149 -2.76 -14.16 7.37
C ARG A 149 -3.70 -12.97 7.19
N THR A 150 -4.82 -12.98 7.91
CA THR A 150 -5.87 -11.98 7.76
C THR A 150 -5.49 -10.70 8.52
N GLY A 151 -5.71 -9.55 7.88
CA GLY A 151 -5.54 -8.25 8.53
C GLY A 151 -4.12 -7.70 8.60
N GLY A 152 -3.08 -8.43 8.13
CA GLY A 152 -1.70 -7.92 8.14
C GLY A 152 -1.53 -6.59 7.38
N GLY A 153 -2.31 -6.38 6.30
CA GLY A 153 -2.39 -5.13 5.56
C GLY A 153 -2.99 -3.99 6.35
N ASP A 154 -4.14 -4.24 6.93
CA ASP A 154 -4.86 -3.26 7.76
C ASP A 154 -4.01 -2.89 8.98
N SER A 155 -3.35 -3.87 9.59
CA SER A 155 -2.45 -3.66 10.73
C SER A 155 -1.23 -2.83 10.33
N PHE A 156 -0.60 -3.12 9.19
CA PHE A 156 0.50 -2.30 8.67
C PHE A 156 0.05 -0.84 8.46
N ALA A 157 -1.04 -0.63 7.74
CA ALA A 157 -1.56 0.71 7.48
C ALA A 157 -1.89 1.45 8.78
N SER A 158 -2.53 0.78 9.74
CA SER A 158 -2.88 1.37 11.05
C SER A 158 -1.65 1.76 11.85
N GLY A 159 -0.60 0.94 11.84
CA GLY A 159 0.67 1.23 12.51
C GLY A 159 1.36 2.47 11.93
N VAL A 160 1.43 2.59 10.60
CA VAL A 160 1.96 3.78 9.93
C VAL A 160 1.16 5.03 10.27
N ILE A 161 -0.17 4.97 10.19
CA ILE A 161 -1.05 6.10 10.51
C ILE A 161 -0.90 6.50 11.98
N ALA A 162 -0.87 5.54 12.91
CA ALA A 162 -0.69 5.80 14.33
C ALA A 162 0.66 6.50 14.62
N ALA A 163 1.73 6.10 13.95
CA ALA A 163 3.02 6.75 14.05
C ALA A 163 2.97 8.21 13.57
N PHE A 164 2.36 8.48 12.41
CA PHE A 164 2.20 9.84 11.90
C PHE A 164 1.36 10.72 12.84
N LEU A 165 0.27 10.20 13.40
CA LEU A 165 -0.57 10.92 14.38
C LEU A 165 0.21 11.24 15.68
N LYS A 166 1.27 10.51 15.97
CA LYS A 166 2.18 10.76 17.09
C LYS A 166 3.41 11.60 16.71
N GLY A 167 3.44 12.16 15.50
CA GLY A 167 4.54 13.01 15.01
C GLY A 167 5.85 12.26 14.79
N LYS A 168 5.79 10.95 14.54
CA LYS A 168 6.98 10.15 14.24
C LYS A 168 7.47 10.40 12.82
N SER A 169 8.79 10.19 12.61
CA SER A 169 9.40 10.26 11.29
C SER A 169 8.86 9.16 10.33
N PRO A 170 8.96 9.34 9.01
CA PRO A 170 8.61 8.28 8.06
C PRO A 170 9.39 6.98 8.28
N ALA A 171 10.66 7.08 8.69
CA ALA A 171 11.49 5.92 9.03
C ALA A 171 10.94 5.16 10.26
N ASP A 172 10.48 5.86 11.29
CA ASP A 172 9.82 5.23 12.43
C ASP A 172 8.44 4.70 12.05
N ALA A 173 7.70 5.43 11.22
CA ALA A 173 6.35 5.04 10.83
C ALA A 173 6.32 3.70 10.09
N VAL A 174 7.26 3.43 9.19
CA VAL A 174 7.34 2.12 8.53
C VAL A 174 7.70 1.00 9.49
N GLN A 175 8.53 1.26 10.53
CA GLN A 175 8.83 0.28 11.59
C GLN A 175 7.57 -0.06 12.39
N TRP A 176 6.78 0.95 12.76
CA TRP A 176 5.51 0.75 13.46
C TRP A 176 4.53 -0.07 12.61
N GLY A 177 4.41 0.27 11.32
CA GLY A 177 3.58 -0.50 10.39
C GLY A 177 3.99 -1.97 10.31
N ALA A 178 5.29 -2.23 10.10
CA ALA A 178 5.80 -3.60 10.03
C ALA A 178 5.63 -4.36 11.34
N ALA A 179 5.84 -3.71 12.50
CA ALA A 179 5.65 -4.32 13.81
C ALA A 179 4.19 -4.68 14.07
N HIS A 180 3.25 -3.80 13.73
CA HIS A 180 1.81 -4.08 13.87
C HIS A 180 1.34 -5.20 12.96
N GLY A 181 1.86 -5.28 11.74
CA GLY A 181 1.43 -6.29 10.77
C GLY A 181 1.91 -7.70 11.07
N ILE A 182 2.85 -7.87 12.04
CA ILE A 182 3.42 -9.17 12.43
C ILE A 182 2.79 -9.73 13.71
N LEU A 183 2.07 -8.91 14.47
CA LEU A 183 1.37 -9.30 15.69
C LEU A 183 0.07 -10.04 15.37
#